data_821c01500a97088c9d70caf7822e04b0
#
_entry.id   821c01500a97088c9d70caf7822e04b0
#
_cell.length_a   1.000
_cell.length_b   1.000
_cell.length_c   1.000
_cell.angle_alpha   90.00
_cell.angle_beta   90.00
_cell.angle_gamma   90.00
#
_symmetry.space_group_name_H-M   'P 1'
#
loop_
_entity.id
_entity.type
_entity.pdbx_description
1 polymer ?
#
loop_
_entity_poly.entity_id
_entity_poly.type
_entity_poly.pdbx_seq_one_letter_code
_entity_poly.pdbx_strand_id
1 'polypeptide(L)'
;MRAALQVALKQPYNQKVDVYSFGITLWEMLTGKLPFKGIGRQEFMDEVATKGFRPAVPKSLPPVLGNLLRDCWDANSLRRPSFENILATLGAVLLEQVESSTSAARTPTYKLWNSSFF
;
A
#
# COMPACT_ATOMS: atom_id res chain seq x y z
N MET A 1 -12.91 10.52 -12.43
CA MET A 1 -12.74 11.51 -13.48
C MET A 1 -11.44 11.34 -14.27
N ARG A 2 -10.29 11.39 -13.61
CA ARG A 2 -9.02 11.21 -14.32
C ARG A 2 -8.89 9.83 -14.96
N ALA A 3 -9.29 8.78 -14.26
CA ALA A 3 -9.22 7.43 -14.80
C ALA A 3 -10.13 7.29 -16.02
N ALA A 4 -11.34 7.84 -15.94
CA ALA A 4 -12.26 7.80 -17.06
C ALA A 4 -11.74 8.60 -18.25
N LEU A 5 -11.12 9.75 -17.98
CA LEU A 5 -10.53 10.57 -19.03
C LEU A 5 -9.36 9.85 -19.69
N GLN A 6 -8.51 9.19 -18.92
CA GLN A 6 -7.39 8.41 -19.45
C GLN A 6 -7.87 7.29 -20.35
N VAL A 7 -8.93 6.60 -19.94
CA VAL A 7 -9.51 5.54 -20.76
C VAL A 7 -10.10 6.12 -22.05
N ALA A 8 -10.81 7.24 -21.93
CA ALA A 8 -11.41 7.89 -23.09
C ALA A 8 -10.37 8.37 -24.09
N LEU A 9 -9.22 8.81 -23.62
CA LEU A 9 -8.13 9.24 -24.48
C LEU A 9 -7.25 8.09 -24.96
N LYS A 10 -7.65 6.85 -24.64
CA LYS A 10 -6.89 5.65 -24.99
C LYS A 10 -5.47 5.65 -24.45
N GLN A 11 -5.22 6.42 -23.45
CA GLN A 11 -3.99 6.26 -22.69
C GLN A 11 -4.06 4.93 -21.97
N PRO A 12 -2.96 4.19 -21.84
CA PRO A 12 -3.03 2.93 -21.14
C PRO A 12 -3.67 3.19 -19.78
N TYR A 13 -4.80 2.51 -19.53
CA TYR A 13 -5.40 2.54 -18.20
C TYR A 13 -4.29 2.17 -17.28
N ASN A 14 -3.90 3.13 -16.53
CA ASN A 14 -2.63 3.04 -15.92
C ASN A 14 -2.76 2.19 -14.67
N GLN A 15 -2.14 1.02 -14.68
CA GLN A 15 -2.02 0.22 -13.48
C GLN A 15 -1.50 1.05 -12.30
N LYS A 16 -0.86 2.18 -12.59
CA LYS A 16 -0.35 3.09 -11.56
C LYS A 16 -1.45 3.75 -10.75
N VAL A 17 -2.66 3.90 -11.31
CA VAL A 17 -3.84 4.33 -10.54
C VAL A 17 -4.20 3.26 -9.51
N ASP A 18 -4.17 2.00 -9.94
CA ASP A 18 -4.46 0.88 -9.05
C ASP A 18 -3.38 0.72 -7.98
N VAL A 19 -2.13 0.99 -8.32
CA VAL A 19 -1.02 0.97 -7.36
C VAL A 19 -1.25 2.00 -6.25
N TYR A 20 -1.70 3.19 -6.64
CA TYR A 20 -2.04 4.23 -5.68
C TYR A 20 -3.13 3.76 -4.71
N SER A 21 -4.21 3.20 -5.25
CA SER A 21 -5.32 2.68 -4.44
C SER A 21 -4.85 1.53 -3.54
N PHE A 22 -4.00 0.67 -4.07
CA PHE A 22 -3.42 -0.43 -3.30
C PHE A 22 -2.60 0.10 -2.12
N GLY A 23 -1.81 1.14 -2.34
CA GLY A 23 -1.03 1.76 -1.27
C GLY A 23 -1.89 2.25 -0.11
N ILE A 24 -3.02 2.87 -0.43
CA ILE A 24 -3.97 3.32 0.61
C ILE A 24 -4.54 2.12 1.36
N THR A 25 -4.95 1.08 0.65
CA THR A 25 -5.49 -0.13 1.27
C THR A 25 -4.45 -0.82 2.15
N LEU A 26 -3.22 -0.91 1.66
CA LEU A 26 -2.13 -1.51 2.43
C LEU A 26 -1.87 -0.72 3.72
N TRP A 27 -1.91 0.61 3.64
CA TRP A 27 -1.76 1.46 4.82
C TRP A 27 -2.86 1.16 5.84
N GLU A 28 -4.12 1.04 5.38
CA GLU A 28 -5.24 0.71 6.26
C GLU A 28 -5.00 -0.64 6.96
N MET A 29 -4.54 -1.62 6.21
CA MET A 29 -4.28 -2.95 6.76
C MET A 29 -3.14 -2.94 7.78
N LEU A 30 -2.09 -2.20 7.50
CA LEU A 30 -0.91 -2.16 8.37
C LEU A 30 -1.14 -1.35 9.65
N THR A 31 -1.99 -0.34 9.59
CA THR A 31 -2.22 0.55 10.73
C THR A 31 -3.52 0.25 11.47
N GLY A 32 -4.47 -0.42 10.84
CA GLY A 32 -5.80 -0.63 11.38
C GLY A 32 -6.62 0.65 11.45
N LYS A 33 -6.21 1.69 10.74
CA LYS A 33 -6.88 2.99 10.75
C LYS A 33 -7.51 3.28 9.40
N LEU A 34 -8.51 4.17 9.40
CA LEU A 34 -9.15 4.64 8.18
C LEU A 34 -8.51 5.98 7.77
N PRO A 35 -7.97 6.10 6.56
CA PRO A 35 -7.30 7.33 6.14
C PRO A 35 -8.27 8.48 5.88
N PHE A 36 -9.54 8.16 5.69
CA PHE A 36 -10.58 9.14 5.40
C PHE A 36 -11.60 9.28 6.53
N LYS A 37 -11.18 9.00 7.76
CA LYS A 37 -12.06 9.10 8.92
C LYS A 37 -12.61 10.52 9.04
N GLY A 38 -13.93 10.63 9.11
CA GLY A 38 -14.60 11.93 9.24
C GLY A 38 -14.98 12.59 7.92
N ILE A 39 -14.54 12.05 6.79
CA ILE A 39 -14.93 12.55 5.47
C ILE A 39 -15.26 11.35 4.56
N GLY A 40 -15.98 11.62 3.48
CA GLY A 40 -16.31 10.60 2.51
C GLY A 40 -15.07 10.14 1.75
N ARG A 41 -15.08 8.90 1.25
CA ARG A 41 -13.96 8.36 0.49
C ARG A 41 -13.63 9.22 -0.73
N GLN A 42 -14.65 9.68 -1.46
CA GLN A 42 -14.42 10.50 -2.64
C GLN A 42 -13.80 11.84 -2.27
N GLU A 43 -14.28 12.46 -1.20
CA GLU A 43 -13.73 13.71 -0.69
C GLU A 43 -12.27 13.55 -0.29
N PHE A 44 -11.94 12.46 0.39
CA PHE A 44 -10.57 12.14 0.75
C PHE A 44 -9.69 12.01 -0.50
N MET A 45 -10.15 11.27 -1.50
CA MET A 45 -9.39 11.07 -2.73
C MET A 45 -9.17 12.37 -3.48
N ASP A 46 -10.17 13.26 -3.46
CA ASP A 46 -10.05 14.59 -4.06
C ASP A 46 -8.99 15.42 -3.33
N GLU A 47 -8.97 15.39 -2.01
CA GLU A 47 -7.97 16.09 -1.23
C GLU A 47 -6.57 15.57 -1.49
N VAL A 48 -6.43 14.26 -1.61
CA VAL A 48 -5.16 13.64 -1.95
C VAL A 48 -4.68 14.13 -3.32
N ALA A 49 -5.60 14.16 -4.29
CA ALA A 49 -5.24 14.56 -5.65
C ALA A 49 -4.92 16.05 -5.77
N THR A 50 -5.64 16.90 -5.05
CA THR A 50 -5.51 18.36 -5.19
C THR A 50 -4.53 18.98 -4.21
N LYS A 51 -4.45 18.47 -2.99
CA LYS A 51 -3.65 19.06 -1.92
C LYS A 51 -2.42 18.25 -1.57
N GLY A 52 -2.22 17.12 -2.22
CA GLY A 52 -1.09 16.26 -1.92
C GLY A 52 -1.15 15.58 -0.56
N PHE A 53 -2.35 15.52 0.04
CA PHE A 53 -2.52 14.88 1.33
C PHE A 53 -2.14 13.40 1.26
N ARG A 54 -1.45 12.92 2.28
CA ARG A 54 -1.09 11.50 2.40
C ARG A 54 -1.29 11.06 3.84
N PRO A 55 -1.72 9.80 4.07
CA PRO A 55 -1.79 9.28 5.42
C PRO A 55 -0.40 9.24 6.07
N ALA A 56 -0.36 9.43 7.38
CA ALA A 56 0.90 9.39 8.12
C ALA A 56 1.42 7.95 8.18
N VAL A 57 2.69 7.77 7.85
CA VAL A 57 3.34 6.46 7.91
C VAL A 57 3.94 6.29 9.31
N PRO A 58 3.46 5.31 10.10
CA PRO A 58 4.00 5.11 11.44
C PRO A 58 5.49 4.76 11.43
N LYS A 59 6.22 5.33 12.36
CA LYS A 59 7.66 5.03 12.50
C LYS A 59 7.91 3.60 12.98
N SER A 60 6.88 2.96 13.54
CA SER A 60 6.96 1.58 13.99
C SER A 60 6.99 0.57 12.86
N LEU A 61 6.59 0.98 11.65
CA LEU A 61 6.66 0.09 10.50
C LEU A 61 8.11 -0.11 10.06
N PRO A 62 8.46 -1.32 9.59
CA PRO A 62 9.77 -1.51 8.97
C PRO A 62 10.00 -0.50 7.86
N PRO A 63 11.21 0.06 7.73
CA PRO A 63 11.48 1.08 6.72
C PRO A 63 11.12 0.66 5.29
N VAL A 64 11.29 -0.61 4.96
CA VAL A 64 10.96 -1.14 3.64
C VAL A 64 9.46 -0.95 3.35
N LEU A 65 8.61 -1.22 4.34
CA LEU A 65 7.17 -1.06 4.18
C LEU A 65 6.77 0.41 4.11
N GLY A 66 7.36 1.24 4.94
CA GLY A 66 7.11 2.67 4.90
C GLY A 66 7.47 3.28 3.56
N ASN A 67 8.61 2.90 3.02
CA ASN A 67 9.06 3.37 1.70
C ASN A 67 8.15 2.84 0.60
N LEU A 68 7.72 1.58 0.71
CA LEU A 68 6.79 1.01 -0.26
C LEU A 68 5.48 1.80 -0.31
N LEU A 69 4.92 2.14 0.85
CA LEU A 69 3.70 2.94 0.91
C LEU A 69 3.90 4.29 0.22
N ARG A 70 4.96 5.00 0.55
CA ARG A 70 5.23 6.31 -0.06
C ARG A 70 5.41 6.21 -1.56
N ASP A 71 6.07 5.17 -2.02
CA ASP A 71 6.27 4.96 -3.46
C ASP A 71 4.96 4.66 -4.17
N CYS A 72 4.08 3.87 -3.54
CA CYS A 72 2.79 3.52 -4.14
C CYS A 72 1.92 4.74 -4.40
N TRP A 73 2.02 5.76 -3.55
CA TRP A 73 1.22 6.96 -3.71
C TRP A 73 2.03 8.19 -4.08
N ASP A 74 3.18 7.99 -4.73
CA ASP A 74 3.98 9.07 -5.27
C ASP A 74 3.10 9.95 -6.18
N ALA A 75 3.24 11.26 -6.07
CA ALA A 75 2.49 12.19 -6.90
C ALA A 75 2.77 11.97 -8.39
N ASN A 76 4.00 11.58 -8.71
CA ASN A 76 4.36 11.22 -10.07
C ASN A 76 4.06 9.72 -10.28
N SER A 77 3.01 9.44 -11.06
CA SER A 77 2.57 8.07 -11.29
C SER A 77 3.67 7.19 -11.90
N LEU A 78 4.57 7.78 -12.67
CA LEU A 78 5.66 7.04 -13.29
C LEU A 78 6.65 6.50 -12.27
N ARG A 79 6.70 7.10 -11.09
CA ARG A 79 7.60 6.66 -10.02
C ARG A 79 7.00 5.56 -9.14
N ARG A 80 5.70 5.32 -9.28
CA ARG A 80 5.06 4.27 -8.51
C ARG A 80 5.57 2.91 -8.96
N PRO A 81 5.79 1.97 -8.04
CA PRO A 81 6.26 0.64 -8.43
C PRO A 81 5.20 -0.12 -9.22
N SER A 82 5.64 -1.11 -9.98
CA SER A 82 4.73 -2.06 -10.61
C SER A 82 4.20 -3.02 -9.55
N PHE A 83 3.08 -3.69 -9.82
CA PHE A 83 2.59 -4.73 -8.92
C PHE A 83 3.59 -5.87 -8.78
N GLU A 84 4.34 -6.15 -9.83
CA GLU A 84 5.40 -7.14 -9.80
C GLU A 84 6.47 -6.77 -8.77
N ASN A 85 6.90 -5.51 -8.75
CA ASN A 85 7.87 -5.03 -7.77
C ASN A 85 7.28 -4.99 -6.36
N ILE A 86 6.00 -4.62 -6.23
CA ILE A 86 5.31 -4.64 -4.94
C ILE A 86 5.30 -6.06 -4.38
N LEU A 87 4.95 -7.02 -5.21
CA LEU A 87 4.90 -8.42 -4.81
C LEU A 87 6.27 -8.90 -4.36
N ALA A 88 7.32 -8.55 -5.09
CA ALA A 88 8.68 -8.91 -4.73
C ALA A 88 9.09 -8.31 -3.37
N THR A 89 8.74 -7.05 -3.14
CA THR A 89 9.04 -6.37 -1.88
C THR A 89 8.31 -7.01 -0.70
N LEU A 90 7.02 -7.25 -0.85
CA LEU A 90 6.22 -7.88 0.20
C LEU A 90 6.69 -9.31 0.46
N GLY A 91 7.05 -10.04 -0.59
CA GLY A 91 7.58 -11.38 -0.45
C GLY A 91 8.88 -11.41 0.34
N ALA A 92 9.77 -10.46 0.08
CA ALA A 92 11.03 -10.35 0.81
C ALA A 92 10.80 -10.05 2.29
N VAL A 93 9.87 -9.16 2.61
CA VAL A 93 9.52 -8.84 4.00
C VAL A 93 8.97 -10.07 4.70
N LEU A 94 8.06 -10.79 4.03
CA LEU A 94 7.48 -12.01 4.60
C LEU A 94 8.55 -13.06 4.86
N LEU A 95 9.48 -13.23 3.93
CA LEU A 95 10.56 -14.19 4.06
C LEU A 95 11.44 -13.89 5.27
N GLU A 96 11.78 -12.62 5.48
CA GLU A 96 12.53 -12.20 6.66
C GLU A 96 11.79 -12.56 7.95
N GLN A 97 10.49 -12.35 7.99
CA GLN A 97 9.69 -12.69 9.16
C GLN A 97 9.69 -14.19 9.43
N VAL A 98 9.56 -14.99 8.39
CA VAL A 98 9.59 -16.45 8.51
C VAL A 98 10.95 -16.93 9.01
N GLU A 99 12.04 -16.41 8.46
CA GLU A 99 13.39 -16.76 8.86
C GLU A 99 13.66 -16.38 10.32
N SER A 100 13.26 -15.19 10.73
CA SER A 100 13.38 -14.76 12.12
C SER A 100 12.60 -15.66 13.06
N SER A 101 11.38 -16.01 12.69
CA SER A 101 10.53 -16.89 13.49
C SER A 101 11.15 -18.29 13.61
N THR A 102 11.70 -18.81 12.52
CA THR A 102 12.36 -20.11 12.52
C THR A 102 13.61 -20.08 13.39
N SER A 103 14.44 -19.06 13.27
CA SER A 103 15.63 -18.88 14.09
C SER A 103 15.31 -18.80 15.57
N ALA A 104 14.19 -18.20 15.90
CA ALA A 104 13.74 -18.07 17.28
C ALA A 104 12.99 -19.29 17.79
N ALA A 105 12.87 -20.35 17.00
CA ALA A 105 12.12 -21.56 17.33
C ALA A 105 10.67 -21.26 17.71
N ARG A 106 10.05 -20.31 17.00
CA ARG A 106 8.69 -19.86 17.26
C ARG A 106 7.75 -20.29 16.15
N THR A 107 6.44 -20.17 16.43
CA THR A 107 5.44 -20.38 15.40
C THR A 107 5.69 -19.42 14.24
N PRO A 108 5.76 -19.90 13.00
CA PRO A 108 5.94 -19.03 11.85
C PRO A 108 4.87 -17.96 11.76
N THR A 109 5.26 -16.77 11.31
CA THR A 109 4.37 -15.62 11.23
C THR A 109 3.13 -15.89 10.39
N TYR A 110 3.27 -16.65 9.31
CA TYR A 110 2.13 -16.98 8.46
C TYR A 110 1.06 -17.79 9.20
N LYS A 111 1.46 -18.64 10.14
CA LYS A 111 0.49 -19.41 10.94
C LYS A 111 -0.26 -18.51 11.91
N LEU A 112 0.43 -17.56 12.53
CA LEU A 112 -0.21 -16.59 13.41
C LEU A 112 -1.20 -15.74 12.63
N TRP A 113 -0.82 -15.33 11.44
CA TRP A 113 -1.67 -14.54 10.57
C TRP A 113 -2.94 -15.31 10.20
N ASN A 114 -2.78 -16.56 9.79
CA ASN A 114 -3.92 -17.41 9.46
C ASN A 114 -4.86 -17.61 10.64
N SER A 115 -4.30 -17.80 11.83
CA SER A 115 -5.09 -17.94 13.04
C SER A 115 -5.93 -16.71 13.35
N SER A 116 -5.42 -15.53 13.01
CA SER A 116 -6.13 -14.27 13.24
C SER A 116 -7.27 -14.05 12.24
N PHE A 117 -7.16 -14.59 11.02
CA PHE A 117 -8.11 -14.33 9.94
C PHE A 117 -9.02 -15.51 9.62
N PHE A 118 -8.67 -16.70 10.03
CA PHE A 118 -9.42 -17.91 9.79
C PHE A 118 -9.61 -18.72 11.07
#